data_b0bb3a35e581ddf597cfdb78fb02df7d
#
_entry.id   b0bb3a35e581ddf597cfdb78fb02df7d
#
_cell.length_a   1.000
_cell.length_b   1.000
_cell.length_c   1.000
_cell.angle_alpha   90.00
_cell.angle_beta   90.00
_cell.angle_gamma   90.00
#
_symmetry.space_group_name_H-M   'P 1'
#
loop_
_entity.id
_entity.type
_entity.pdbx_description
1 polymer ?
#
loop_
_entity_poly.entity_id
_entity_poly.type
_entity_poly.pdbx_seq_one_letter_code
_entity_poly.pdbx_strand_id
1 'polypeptide(L)'
;MASESIVLKSVNTQSNPARITYVLDTSVLLADPIALSRFAEHEVIIPITVIGELETKRDHPDLGYFARAALRSLDELRVKSGRLDHPISINDVGGSLSVELNHSDVSKLPAGFLRNGSNDSRILAIAKNLMADGRKVVLVTKDLPLRVKLPR
;
A
#
# COMPACT_ATOMS: atom_id res chain seq x y z
N MET A 1 15.89 -9.08 -0.91
CA MET A 1 14.86 -10.03 -0.54
C MET A 1 13.55 -9.70 -1.23
N ALA A 2 12.95 -10.66 -1.84
CA ALA A 2 11.72 -10.42 -2.58
C ALA A 2 10.53 -10.30 -1.65
N SER A 3 9.74 -9.27 -1.83
CA SER A 3 8.44 -9.15 -1.18
C SER A 3 7.46 -10.02 -1.92
N GLU A 4 6.61 -10.68 -1.17
CA GLU A 4 5.52 -11.42 -1.76
C GLU A 4 4.50 -10.45 -2.33
N SER A 5 4.12 -10.63 -3.57
CA SER A 5 3.14 -9.77 -4.19
C SER A 5 2.01 -10.60 -4.76
N ILE A 6 0.81 -10.06 -4.64
CA ILE A 6 -0.40 -10.71 -5.11
C ILE A 6 -1.05 -9.78 -6.12
N VAL A 7 -1.26 -10.28 -7.32
CA VAL A 7 -1.81 -9.47 -8.41
C VAL A 7 -3.32 -9.50 -8.35
N LEU A 8 -3.92 -8.32 -8.25
CA LEU A 8 -5.35 -8.12 -8.40
C LEU A 8 -5.57 -7.49 -9.77
N LYS A 9 -6.08 -8.26 -10.71
CA LYS A 9 -6.18 -7.79 -12.09
C LYS A 9 -7.45 -7.01 -12.31
N SER A 10 -7.30 -5.83 -12.89
CA SER A 10 -8.43 -5.09 -13.42
C SER A 10 -8.92 -5.75 -14.69
N VAL A 11 -10.25 -5.71 -14.91
CA VAL A 11 -10.82 -6.16 -16.17
C VAL A 11 -10.52 -5.18 -17.31
N ASN A 12 -10.25 -3.95 -17.00
CA ASN A 12 -9.96 -2.94 -18.00
C ASN A 12 -8.46 -2.81 -18.19
N THR A 13 -7.95 -3.33 -19.30
CA THR A 13 -6.53 -3.31 -19.60
C THR A 13 -6.15 -2.21 -20.58
N GLN A 14 -7.06 -1.28 -20.87
CA GLN A 14 -6.81 -0.26 -21.90
C GLN A 14 -6.01 0.92 -21.40
N SER A 15 -5.96 1.15 -20.09
CA SER A 15 -5.07 2.15 -19.54
C SER A 15 -3.63 1.68 -19.72
N ASN A 16 -2.67 2.60 -19.58
CA ASN A 16 -1.26 2.31 -19.78
C ASN A 16 -0.89 0.97 -19.10
N PRO A 17 -0.70 -0.12 -19.87
CA PRO A 17 -0.48 -1.43 -19.29
C PRO A 17 0.90 -1.57 -18.64
N ALA A 18 1.79 -0.62 -18.89
CA ALA A 18 3.14 -0.68 -18.35
C ALA A 18 3.22 -0.18 -16.92
N ARG A 19 2.26 0.65 -16.48
CA ARG A 19 2.31 1.22 -15.14
C ARG A 19 1.41 0.46 -14.19
N ILE A 20 2.00 0.04 -13.08
CA ILE A 20 1.31 -0.73 -12.05
C ILE A 20 1.14 0.14 -10.82
N THR A 21 0.02 -0.03 -10.14
CA THR A 21 -0.24 0.60 -8.84
C THR A 21 0.02 -0.44 -7.76
N TYR A 22 1.06 -0.20 -6.95
CA TYR A 22 1.42 -1.07 -5.84
C TYR A 22 0.84 -0.52 -4.55
N VAL A 23 0.00 -1.30 -3.89
CA VAL A 23 -0.54 -0.97 -2.58
C VAL A 23 0.27 -1.75 -1.56
N LEU A 24 0.92 -1.05 -0.63
CA LEU A 24 1.81 -1.68 0.34
C LEU A 24 1.12 -1.85 1.68
N ASP A 25 1.18 -3.06 2.21
CA ASP A 25 0.72 -3.38 3.56
C ASP A 25 1.81 -3.03 4.58
N THR A 26 1.39 -2.89 5.83
CA THR A 26 2.29 -2.59 6.95
C THR A 26 3.44 -3.59 7.06
N SER A 27 3.14 -4.88 6.87
CA SER A 27 4.14 -5.94 7.01
C SER A 27 5.33 -5.75 6.07
N VAL A 28 5.10 -5.19 4.90
CA VAL A 28 6.16 -4.94 3.92
C VAL A 28 7.14 -3.89 4.44
N LEU A 29 6.59 -2.80 4.98
CA LEU A 29 7.42 -1.71 5.49
C LEU A 29 8.17 -2.10 6.77
N LEU A 30 7.57 -2.96 7.59
CA LEU A 30 8.24 -3.46 8.78
C LEU A 30 9.36 -4.45 8.43
N ALA A 31 9.24 -5.15 7.31
CA ALA A 31 10.29 -6.04 6.85
C ALA A 31 11.39 -5.30 6.09
N ASP A 32 11.02 -4.22 5.38
CA ASP A 32 11.94 -3.46 4.55
C ASP A 32 11.55 -1.99 4.57
N PRO A 33 12.11 -1.20 5.50
CA PRO A 33 11.72 0.22 5.63
C PRO A 33 12.03 1.06 4.40
N ILE A 34 12.89 0.60 3.51
CA ILE A 34 13.18 1.29 2.26
C ILE A 34 12.43 0.71 1.07
N ALA A 35 11.39 -0.08 1.33
CA ALA A 35 10.58 -0.67 0.26
C ALA A 35 10.03 0.38 -0.69
N LEU A 36 9.77 1.59 -0.22
CA LEU A 36 9.23 2.68 -1.04
C LEU A 36 10.09 2.96 -2.27
N SER A 37 11.38 2.70 -2.21
CA SER A 37 12.31 3.01 -3.29
C SER A 37 12.46 1.90 -4.32
N ARG A 38 11.72 0.80 -4.19
CA ARG A 38 11.96 -0.41 -4.98
C ARG A 38 11.03 -0.61 -6.16
N PHE A 39 10.19 0.37 -6.47
CA PHE A 39 9.13 0.17 -7.47
C PHE A 39 9.33 0.97 -8.75
N ALA A 40 10.54 1.46 -8.98
CA ALA A 40 10.97 2.08 -10.24
C ALA A 40 9.94 3.11 -10.74
N GLU A 41 9.45 2.96 -11.98
CA GLU A 41 8.54 3.93 -12.62
C GLU A 41 7.09 3.79 -12.17
N HIS A 42 6.80 2.85 -11.28
CA HIS A 42 5.43 2.53 -10.93
C HIS A 42 4.90 3.43 -9.81
N GLU A 43 3.59 3.35 -9.59
CA GLU A 43 2.91 4.11 -8.56
C GLU A 43 2.86 3.30 -7.26
N VAL A 44 3.22 3.95 -6.15
CA VAL A 44 3.15 3.34 -4.83
C VAL A 44 2.07 4.04 -4.03
N ILE A 45 1.16 3.27 -3.46
CA ILE A 45 0.07 3.75 -2.63
C ILE A 45 0.24 3.20 -1.22
N ILE A 46 0.26 4.08 -0.24
CA ILE A 46 0.30 3.69 1.17
C ILE A 46 -1.05 4.00 1.78
N PRO A 47 -1.84 2.99 2.16
CA PRO A 47 -3.11 3.25 2.86
C PRO A 47 -2.87 4.00 4.16
N ILE A 48 -3.77 4.93 4.49
CA ILE A 48 -3.62 5.71 5.73
C ILE A 48 -3.62 4.78 6.96
N THR A 49 -4.31 3.65 6.90
CA THR A 49 -4.32 2.69 7.99
C THR A 49 -2.93 2.10 8.24
N VAL A 50 -2.10 2.01 7.20
CA VAL A 50 -0.72 1.54 7.34
C VAL A 50 0.09 2.53 8.17
N ILE A 51 -0.11 3.82 7.92
CA ILE A 51 0.56 4.86 8.74
C ILE A 51 0.17 4.68 10.21
N GLY A 52 -1.12 4.49 10.49
CA GLY A 52 -1.60 4.27 11.86
C GLY A 52 -0.97 3.04 12.51
N GLU A 53 -0.87 1.96 11.75
CA GLU A 53 -0.26 0.74 12.29
C GLU A 53 1.24 0.93 12.57
N LEU A 54 1.95 1.64 11.71
CA LEU A 54 3.35 1.95 11.96
C LEU A 54 3.51 2.78 13.23
N GLU A 55 2.61 3.75 13.45
CA GLU A 55 2.63 4.56 14.66
C GLU A 55 2.45 3.70 15.91
N THR A 56 1.56 2.72 15.87
CA THR A 56 1.34 1.83 17.01
C THR A 56 2.54 0.93 17.30
N LYS A 57 3.42 0.73 16.33
CA LYS A 57 4.59 -0.14 16.48
C LYS A 57 5.86 0.61 16.86
N ARG A 58 5.80 1.92 17.03
CA ARG A 58 7.00 2.74 17.29
C ARG A 58 7.80 2.27 18.49
N ASP A 59 7.11 1.81 19.53
CA ASP A 59 7.76 1.38 20.78
C ASP A 59 7.78 -0.14 20.93
N HIS A 60 7.45 -0.87 19.86
CA HIS A 60 7.50 -2.32 19.90
C HIS A 60 8.95 -2.79 20.06
N PRO A 61 9.22 -3.75 20.98
CA PRO A 61 10.61 -4.18 21.24
C PRO A 61 11.36 -4.66 19.99
N ASP A 62 10.67 -5.37 19.10
CA ASP A 62 11.31 -5.98 17.94
C ASP A 62 11.09 -5.18 16.66
N LEU A 63 9.93 -4.54 16.52
CA LEU A 63 9.54 -3.89 15.27
C LEU A 63 9.69 -2.38 15.30
N GLY A 64 9.92 -1.80 16.48
CA GLY A 64 9.94 -0.33 16.64
C GLY A 64 10.99 0.35 15.78
N TYR A 65 12.17 -0.24 15.67
CA TYR A 65 13.22 0.32 14.84
C TYR A 65 12.74 0.45 13.38
N PHE A 66 12.13 -0.59 12.85
CA PHE A 66 11.67 -0.61 11.46
C PHE A 66 10.49 0.33 11.27
N ALA A 67 9.57 0.36 12.23
CA ALA A 67 8.43 1.28 12.19
C ALA A 67 8.91 2.73 12.16
N ARG A 68 9.84 3.10 13.03
CA ARG A 68 10.37 4.45 13.07
C ARG A 68 11.13 4.80 11.81
N ALA A 69 11.87 3.85 11.24
CA ALA A 69 12.61 4.08 9.99
C ALA A 69 11.65 4.32 8.82
N ALA A 70 10.58 3.54 8.72
CA ALA A 70 9.58 3.72 7.67
C ALA A 70 8.87 5.07 7.81
N LEU A 71 8.47 5.41 9.04
CA LEU A 71 7.81 6.70 9.30
C LEU A 71 8.72 7.88 8.99
N ARG A 72 10.01 7.75 9.29
CA ARG A 72 10.99 8.80 8.97
C ARG A 72 11.11 9.00 7.47
N SER A 73 11.16 7.90 6.71
CA SER A 73 11.22 7.99 5.25
C SER A 73 10.01 8.71 4.68
N LEU A 74 8.82 8.38 5.19
CA LEU A 74 7.59 9.04 4.76
C LEU A 74 7.58 10.51 5.15
N ASP A 75 8.04 10.83 6.34
CA ASP A 75 8.09 12.22 6.80
C ASP A 75 9.07 13.06 5.98
N GLU A 76 10.21 12.50 5.61
CA GLU A 76 11.16 13.18 4.75
C GLU A 76 10.54 13.53 3.40
N LEU A 77 9.76 12.61 2.84
CA LEU A 77 9.05 12.87 1.59
C LEU A 77 8.00 13.96 1.77
N ARG A 78 7.27 13.93 2.88
CA ARG A 78 6.27 14.94 3.19
C ARG A 78 6.89 16.33 3.31
N VAL A 79 8.00 16.44 4.02
CA VAL A 79 8.69 17.73 4.21
C VAL A 79 9.18 18.26 2.87
N LYS A 80 9.72 17.38 2.03
CA LYS A 80 10.27 17.79 0.73
C LYS A 80 9.17 18.22 -0.23
N SER A 81 8.01 17.57 -0.18
CA SER A 81 6.95 17.76 -1.18
C SER A 81 5.75 18.56 -0.67
N GLY A 82 5.66 18.78 0.63
CA GLY A 82 4.59 19.54 1.25
C GLY A 82 3.40 18.72 1.71
N ARG A 83 3.04 17.65 1.00
CA ARG A 83 1.92 16.79 1.37
C ARG A 83 2.07 15.43 0.70
N LEU A 84 1.47 14.40 1.31
CA LEU A 84 1.53 13.04 0.79
C LEU A 84 0.19 12.52 0.27
N ASP A 85 -0.90 13.26 0.41
CA ASP A 85 -2.21 12.83 -0.08
C ASP A 85 -2.41 13.11 -1.57
N HIS A 86 -1.37 13.54 -2.24
CA HIS A 86 -1.29 13.66 -3.70
C HIS A 86 -0.06 12.88 -4.17
N PRO A 87 -0.09 12.35 -5.40
CA PRO A 87 1.09 11.69 -5.93
C PRO A 87 2.27 12.64 -5.97
N ILE A 88 3.39 12.19 -5.43
CA ILE A 88 4.65 12.92 -5.47
C ILE A 88 5.69 12.08 -6.19
N SER A 89 6.61 12.74 -6.89
CA SER A 89 7.71 12.06 -7.54
C SER A 89 8.72 11.58 -6.49
N ILE A 90 9.12 10.31 -6.57
CA ILE A 90 10.08 9.74 -5.62
C ILE A 90 11.40 9.35 -6.29
N ASN A 91 11.49 9.49 -7.60
CA ASN A 91 12.71 9.23 -8.35
C ASN A 91 12.63 9.97 -9.67
N ASP A 92 13.64 9.79 -10.53
CA ASP A 92 13.70 10.45 -11.83
C ASP A 92 13.32 9.53 -13.00
N VAL A 93 12.73 8.39 -12.70
CA VAL A 93 12.25 7.43 -13.73
C VAL A 93 10.73 7.34 -13.78
N GLY A 94 10.02 8.29 -13.17
CA GLY A 94 8.57 8.36 -13.25
C GLY A 94 7.82 7.73 -12.08
N GLY A 95 8.53 7.25 -11.08
CA GLY A 95 7.90 6.67 -9.90
C GLY A 95 7.20 7.72 -9.06
N SER A 96 6.07 7.34 -8.46
CA SER A 96 5.31 8.24 -7.60
C SER A 96 4.86 7.52 -6.35
N LEU A 97 4.54 8.31 -5.32
CA LEU A 97 4.02 7.81 -4.07
C LEU A 97 2.91 8.73 -3.58
N SER A 98 1.87 8.14 -3.02
CA SER A 98 0.87 8.91 -2.29
C SER A 98 0.32 8.08 -1.14
N VAL A 99 -0.22 8.78 -0.14
CA VAL A 99 -0.97 8.16 0.94
C VAL A 99 -2.43 8.22 0.58
N GLU A 100 -3.10 7.09 0.61
CA GLU A 100 -4.50 7.00 0.23
C GLU A 100 -5.38 7.20 1.47
N LEU A 101 -6.19 8.23 1.45
CA LEU A 101 -7.11 8.57 2.53
C LEU A 101 -8.51 7.99 2.30
N ASN A 102 -8.83 7.70 1.05
CA ASN A 102 -10.16 7.28 0.61
C ASN A 102 -10.09 5.85 0.07
N HIS A 103 -11.07 5.48 -0.74
CA HIS A 103 -11.13 4.18 -1.42
C HIS A 103 -11.18 2.99 -0.44
N SER A 104 -11.72 3.22 0.77
CA SER A 104 -11.80 2.18 1.78
C SER A 104 -13.21 1.59 1.92
N ASP A 105 -14.01 1.69 0.89
CA ASP A 105 -15.39 1.19 0.88
C ASP A 105 -15.38 -0.34 0.92
N VAL A 106 -15.70 -0.90 2.07
CA VAL A 106 -15.69 -2.35 2.27
C VAL A 106 -16.82 -3.07 1.54
N SER A 107 -17.80 -2.33 1.01
CA SER A 107 -18.86 -2.96 0.22
C SER A 107 -18.33 -3.58 -1.06
N LYS A 108 -17.13 -3.20 -1.50
CA LYS A 108 -16.48 -3.81 -2.66
C LYS A 108 -15.88 -5.18 -2.35
N LEU A 109 -15.82 -5.56 -1.08
CA LEU A 109 -15.26 -6.86 -0.70
C LEU A 109 -16.28 -7.96 -0.91
N PRO A 110 -15.84 -9.16 -1.31
CA PRO A 110 -16.75 -10.30 -1.43
C PRO A 110 -17.40 -10.67 -0.10
N ALA A 111 -18.53 -11.34 -0.16
CA ALA A 111 -19.17 -11.89 1.03
C ALA A 111 -18.21 -12.84 1.74
N GLY A 112 -18.19 -12.78 3.06
CA GLY A 112 -17.29 -13.58 3.86
C GLY A 112 -16.05 -12.88 4.33
N PHE A 113 -15.71 -11.75 3.71
CA PHE A 113 -14.63 -10.92 4.21
C PHE A 113 -15.10 -10.10 5.40
N LEU A 114 -14.16 -9.77 6.28
CA LEU A 114 -14.47 -8.94 7.43
C LEU A 114 -14.86 -7.55 6.98
N ARG A 115 -16.03 -7.10 7.41
CA ARG A 115 -16.55 -5.78 7.07
C ARG A 115 -16.63 -4.87 8.27
N ASN A 116 -15.91 -5.22 9.32
CA ASN A 116 -15.96 -4.51 10.60
C ASN A 116 -14.97 -3.36 10.68
N GLY A 117 -14.33 -3.01 9.56
CA GLY A 117 -13.36 -1.92 9.56
C GLY A 117 -11.98 -2.31 10.08
N SER A 118 -11.66 -3.60 10.11
CA SER A 118 -10.31 -4.03 10.46
C SER A 118 -9.30 -3.46 9.45
N ASN A 119 -8.05 -3.33 9.87
CA ASN A 119 -7.02 -2.78 8.99
C ASN A 119 -6.84 -3.63 7.75
N ASP A 120 -6.87 -4.96 7.88
CA ASP A 120 -6.79 -5.85 6.72
C ASP A 120 -7.90 -5.58 5.72
N SER A 121 -9.12 -5.44 6.22
CA SER A 121 -10.27 -5.16 5.36
C SER A 121 -10.13 -3.81 4.65
N ARG A 122 -9.61 -2.80 5.35
CA ARG A 122 -9.42 -1.48 4.77
C ARG A 122 -8.37 -1.48 3.69
N ILE A 123 -7.26 -2.17 3.92
CA ILE A 123 -6.18 -2.28 2.93
C ILE A 123 -6.69 -3.00 1.69
N LEU A 124 -7.42 -4.10 1.88
CA LEU A 124 -7.97 -4.85 0.77
C LEU A 124 -9.02 -4.03 0.02
N ALA A 125 -9.85 -3.28 0.75
CA ALA A 125 -10.86 -2.41 0.13
C ALA A 125 -10.22 -1.36 -0.74
N ILE A 126 -9.11 -0.76 -0.30
CA ILE A 126 -8.38 0.22 -1.10
C ILE A 126 -7.93 -0.40 -2.42
N ALA A 127 -7.32 -1.59 -2.35
CA ALA A 127 -6.87 -2.27 -3.56
C ALA A 127 -8.02 -2.55 -4.51
N LYS A 128 -9.15 -3.03 -3.99
CA LYS A 128 -10.32 -3.33 -4.81
C LYS A 128 -10.95 -2.09 -5.41
N ASN A 129 -11.00 -0.99 -4.64
CA ASN A 129 -11.55 0.25 -5.15
C ASN A 129 -10.68 0.84 -6.25
N LEU A 130 -9.36 0.75 -6.10
CA LEU A 130 -8.45 1.22 -7.14
C LEU A 130 -8.57 0.37 -8.40
N MET A 131 -8.76 -0.94 -8.26
CA MET A 131 -9.05 -1.80 -9.40
C MET A 131 -10.34 -1.38 -10.12
N ALA A 132 -11.36 -1.04 -9.35
CA ALA A 132 -12.63 -0.61 -9.93
C ALA A 132 -12.48 0.69 -10.72
N ASP A 133 -11.46 1.49 -10.41
CA ASP A 133 -11.13 2.71 -11.16
C ASP A 133 -10.35 2.40 -12.45
N GLY A 134 -10.13 1.13 -12.78
CA GLY A 134 -9.45 0.73 -14.00
C GLY A 134 -7.95 0.57 -13.87
N ARG A 135 -7.40 0.65 -12.67
CA ARG A 135 -5.96 0.50 -12.45
C ARG A 135 -5.56 -0.97 -12.38
N LYS A 136 -4.35 -1.25 -12.82
CA LYS A 136 -3.74 -2.55 -12.59
C LYS A 136 -3.07 -2.49 -11.22
N VAL A 137 -3.59 -3.27 -10.26
CA VAL A 137 -3.21 -3.16 -8.86
C VAL A 137 -2.51 -4.43 -8.40
N VAL A 138 -1.41 -4.25 -7.69
CA VAL A 138 -0.71 -5.33 -7.00
C VAL A 138 -0.68 -4.98 -5.52
N LEU A 139 -1.26 -5.84 -4.70
CA LEU A 139 -1.15 -5.71 -3.24
C LEU A 139 0.10 -6.46 -2.79
N VAL A 140 1.01 -5.73 -2.15
CA VAL A 140 2.26 -6.30 -1.65
C VAL A 140 2.12 -6.50 -0.14
N THR A 141 2.21 -7.75 0.30
CA THR A 141 2.04 -8.06 1.71
C THR A 141 2.85 -9.29 2.10
N LYS A 142 3.28 -9.31 3.36
CA LYS A 142 3.86 -10.50 3.99
C LYS A 142 2.89 -11.13 4.99
N ASP A 143 1.69 -10.57 5.13
CA ASP A 143 0.68 -11.02 6.07
C ASP A 143 -0.09 -12.20 5.48
N LEU A 144 0.17 -13.40 5.99
CA LEU A 144 -0.46 -14.61 5.48
C LEU A 144 -1.99 -14.58 5.58
N PRO A 145 -2.60 -14.17 6.71
CA PRO A 145 -4.06 -14.05 6.77
C PRO A 145 -4.64 -13.16 5.68
N LEU A 146 -3.99 -12.05 5.38
CA LEU A 146 -4.46 -11.14 4.33
C LEU A 146 -4.36 -11.81 2.96
N ARG A 147 -3.28 -12.54 2.71
CA ARG A 147 -3.09 -13.25 1.45
C ARG A 147 -4.15 -14.34 1.25
N VAL A 148 -4.53 -15.02 2.32
CA VAL A 148 -5.56 -16.06 2.27
C VAL A 148 -6.92 -15.47 1.95
N LYS A 149 -7.19 -14.24 2.39
CA LYS A 149 -8.47 -13.56 2.17
C LYS A 149 -8.65 -13.02 0.76
N LEU A 150 -7.58 -12.97 -0.04
CA LEU A 150 -7.67 -12.39 -1.38
C LEU A 150 -8.43 -13.33 -2.32
N PRO A 151 -9.32 -12.80 -3.16
CA PRO A 151 -10.00 -13.62 -4.16
C PRO A 151 -9.00 -14.09 -5.21
N ARG A 152 -9.29 -15.23 -5.78
CA ARG A 152 -8.46 -15.81 -6.83
C ARG A 152 -8.84 -15.26 -8.19
#